data_3b551ff28dd13cb8ce342d2c94cd11ef
#
_entry.id   3b551ff28dd13cb8ce342d2c94cd11ef
#
_cell.length_a   1.000
_cell.length_b   1.000
_cell.length_c   1.000
_cell.angle_alpha   90.00
_cell.angle_beta   90.00
_cell.angle_gamma   90.00
#
_symmetry.space_group_name_H-M   'P 1'
#
loop_
_entity.id
_entity.type
_entity.pdbx_description
1 polymer ?
#
loop_
_entity_poly.entity_id
_entity_poly.type
_entity_poly.pdbx_seq_one_letter_code
_entity_poly.pdbx_strand_id
1 'polypeptide(L)'
;SSLLRCYYQDLQSLRRRLTFAGISELLTAIALKIRHDSYLSSSQLITDLQQVSKKLSNQYHGLFVNLVQDLIKKINLFHFYFAKIDIRQNSSIHRQVVADILRSTSLCPDYLKLAEDEKIKLLSASIDNQGLSNGNYTALALEVIATLQAVQTIQAKNGLESIERYVISNTDSVASILEVLWLAQIVNNDLANQPALRLEIVPLFETIEDLANADQIMETLYNLPIYQKNLKVWQRQQTIMLGFSDGTKDGGYLMANWAIFQAKKRLSKLAAKYDIA
;
A
#
# COMPACT_ATOMS: atom_id res chain seq x y z
N SER A 1 -1.90 -1.30 -18.81
CA SER A 1 -0.87 -2.13 -18.15
C SER A 1 -0.11 -2.96 -19.19
N SER A 2 1.22 -3.10 -19.06
CA SER A 2 2.04 -3.96 -19.92
C SER A 2 1.63 -5.43 -19.84
N LEU A 3 1.20 -5.88 -18.63
CA LEU A 3 0.70 -7.23 -18.41
C LEU A 3 -0.62 -7.51 -19.13
N LEU A 4 -1.53 -6.54 -19.19
CA LEU A 4 -2.75 -6.68 -19.99
C LEU A 4 -2.45 -6.93 -21.46
N ARG A 5 -1.37 -6.35 -22.01
CA ARG A 5 -0.93 -6.66 -23.38
C ARG A 5 -0.42 -8.10 -23.50
N CYS A 6 0.31 -8.62 -22.51
CA CYS A 6 0.74 -10.02 -22.49
C CYS A 6 -0.48 -10.96 -22.43
N TYR A 7 -1.44 -10.69 -21.54
CA TYR A 7 -2.67 -11.49 -21.45
C TYR A 7 -3.52 -11.41 -22.72
N TYR A 8 -3.54 -10.25 -23.37
CA TYR A 8 -4.18 -10.09 -24.68
C TYR A 8 -3.53 -10.98 -25.74
N GLN A 9 -2.19 -11.06 -25.79
CA GLN A 9 -1.47 -11.94 -26.71
C GLN A 9 -1.75 -13.42 -26.43
N ASP A 10 -1.72 -13.83 -25.16
CA ASP A 10 -2.09 -15.19 -24.76
C ASP A 10 -3.54 -15.51 -25.16
N LEU A 11 -4.47 -14.57 -24.95
CA LEU A 11 -5.86 -14.71 -25.36
C LEU A 11 -6.02 -14.81 -26.88
N GLN A 12 -5.25 -14.05 -27.67
CA GLN A 12 -5.27 -14.21 -29.14
C GLN A 12 -4.77 -15.60 -29.56
N SER A 13 -3.79 -16.17 -28.87
CA SER A 13 -3.35 -17.54 -29.10
C SER A 13 -4.44 -18.56 -28.81
N LEU A 14 -5.18 -18.37 -27.71
CA LEU A 14 -6.36 -19.19 -27.38
C LEU A 14 -7.46 -19.07 -28.45
N ARG A 15 -7.79 -17.86 -28.89
CA ARG A 15 -8.81 -17.63 -29.96
C ARG A 15 -8.51 -18.36 -31.28
N ARG A 16 -7.23 -18.47 -31.65
CA ARG A 16 -6.82 -19.20 -32.84
C ARG A 16 -7.02 -20.72 -32.71
N ARG A 17 -6.99 -21.25 -31.50
CA ARG A 17 -7.11 -22.69 -31.19
C ARG A 17 -8.53 -23.10 -30.82
N LEU A 18 -9.28 -22.24 -30.17
CA LEU A 18 -10.60 -22.51 -29.58
C LEU A 18 -11.70 -21.88 -30.44
N THR A 19 -11.91 -22.45 -31.64
CA THR A 19 -12.91 -21.98 -32.63
C THR A 19 -14.29 -22.59 -32.42
N PHE A 20 -14.56 -23.15 -31.23
CA PHE A 20 -15.84 -23.79 -30.93
C PHE A 20 -16.98 -22.75 -30.78
N ALA A 21 -18.19 -23.15 -31.19
CA ALA A 21 -19.36 -22.28 -31.07
C ALA A 21 -19.60 -21.85 -29.60
N GLY A 22 -19.85 -20.56 -29.42
CA GLY A 22 -20.05 -19.95 -28.10
C GLY A 22 -18.78 -19.81 -27.24
N ILE A 23 -17.64 -20.42 -27.61
CA ILE A 23 -16.34 -20.18 -26.99
C ILE A 23 -15.63 -19.03 -27.72
N SER A 24 -15.64 -19.04 -29.04
CA SER A 24 -15.07 -17.98 -29.88
C SER A 24 -15.67 -16.61 -29.55
N GLU A 25 -16.97 -16.54 -29.33
CA GLU A 25 -17.71 -15.33 -28.98
C GLU A 25 -17.29 -14.82 -27.58
N LEU A 26 -17.21 -15.71 -26.58
CA LEU A 26 -16.75 -15.36 -25.24
C LEU A 26 -15.31 -14.82 -25.25
N LEU A 27 -14.40 -15.52 -25.91
CA LEU A 27 -13.00 -15.08 -26.02
C LEU A 27 -12.88 -13.74 -26.78
N THR A 28 -13.75 -13.50 -27.76
CA THR A 28 -13.79 -12.23 -28.49
C THR A 28 -14.29 -11.11 -27.58
N ALA A 29 -15.34 -11.34 -26.80
CA ALA A 29 -15.83 -10.36 -25.82
C ALA A 29 -14.77 -10.01 -24.76
N ILE A 30 -14.06 -11.02 -24.24
CA ILE A 30 -12.94 -10.81 -23.31
C ILE A 30 -11.84 -9.96 -23.96
N ALA A 31 -11.44 -10.28 -25.20
CA ALA A 31 -10.43 -9.53 -25.93
C ALA A 31 -10.81 -8.06 -26.14
N LEU A 32 -12.08 -7.78 -26.44
CA LEU A 32 -12.58 -6.41 -26.57
C LEU A 32 -12.54 -5.67 -25.21
N LYS A 33 -12.95 -6.32 -24.11
CA LYS A 33 -12.86 -5.73 -22.78
C LYS A 33 -11.41 -5.37 -22.40
N ILE A 34 -10.43 -6.24 -22.68
CA ILE A 34 -9.01 -5.93 -22.44
C ILE A 34 -8.56 -4.74 -23.31
N ARG A 35 -8.95 -4.70 -24.58
CA ARG A 35 -8.55 -3.65 -25.52
C ARG A 35 -9.10 -2.27 -25.12
N HIS A 36 -10.28 -2.22 -24.51
CA HIS A 36 -10.95 -1.01 -24.04
C HIS A 36 -10.67 -0.68 -22.57
N ASP A 37 -9.67 -1.34 -21.96
CA ASP A 37 -9.32 -1.17 -20.53
C ASP A 37 -10.55 -1.28 -19.58
N SER A 38 -11.51 -2.15 -19.92
CA SER A 38 -12.78 -2.27 -19.20
C SER A 38 -12.70 -3.12 -17.93
N TYR A 39 -11.58 -3.79 -17.67
CA TYR A 39 -11.36 -4.58 -16.45
C TYR A 39 -10.80 -3.71 -15.33
N LEU A 40 -11.55 -3.58 -14.24
CA LEU A 40 -11.12 -2.85 -13.03
C LEU A 40 -10.21 -3.70 -12.13
N SER A 41 -10.29 -5.04 -12.25
CA SER A 41 -9.47 -5.96 -11.46
C SER A 41 -9.15 -7.25 -12.25
N SER A 42 -8.06 -7.92 -11.84
CA SER A 42 -7.70 -9.24 -12.38
C SER A 42 -8.79 -10.30 -12.08
N SER A 43 -9.49 -10.18 -10.96
CA SER A 43 -10.58 -11.09 -10.58
C SER A 43 -11.73 -11.09 -11.59
N GLN A 44 -12.08 -9.93 -12.17
CA GLN A 44 -13.11 -9.85 -13.21
C GLN A 44 -12.69 -10.60 -14.48
N LEU A 45 -11.43 -10.44 -14.91
CA LEU A 45 -10.89 -11.16 -16.06
C LEU A 45 -10.86 -12.68 -15.81
N ILE A 46 -10.47 -13.10 -14.60
CA ILE A 46 -10.49 -14.50 -14.19
C ILE A 46 -11.91 -15.06 -14.23
N THR A 47 -12.90 -14.33 -13.72
CA THR A 47 -14.30 -14.74 -13.75
C THR A 47 -14.80 -14.99 -15.18
N ASP A 48 -14.49 -14.09 -16.11
CA ASP A 48 -14.85 -14.27 -17.52
C ASP A 48 -14.15 -15.50 -18.15
N LEU A 49 -12.87 -15.73 -17.84
CA LEU A 49 -12.13 -16.93 -18.31
C LEU A 49 -12.66 -18.22 -17.67
N GLN A 50 -13.12 -18.18 -16.42
CA GLN A 50 -13.76 -19.33 -15.77
C GLN A 50 -15.06 -19.74 -16.47
N GLN A 51 -15.83 -18.80 -17.03
CA GLN A 51 -17.01 -19.11 -17.84
C GLN A 51 -16.60 -19.89 -19.12
N VAL A 52 -15.50 -19.49 -19.77
CA VAL A 52 -14.94 -20.23 -20.91
C VAL A 52 -14.54 -21.65 -20.49
N SER A 53 -13.79 -21.78 -19.39
CA SER A 53 -13.36 -23.08 -18.86
C SER A 53 -14.55 -23.99 -18.53
N LYS A 54 -15.58 -23.46 -17.85
CA LYS A 54 -16.80 -24.19 -17.53
C LYS A 54 -17.55 -24.67 -18.76
N LYS A 55 -17.65 -23.83 -19.80
CA LYS A 55 -18.31 -24.18 -21.05
C LYS A 55 -17.55 -25.25 -21.84
N LEU A 56 -16.19 -25.18 -21.87
CA LEU A 56 -15.35 -26.23 -22.44
C LEU A 56 -15.55 -27.57 -21.72
N SER A 57 -15.59 -27.58 -20.40
CA SER A 57 -15.81 -28.81 -19.61
C SER A 57 -17.17 -29.42 -19.88
N ASN A 58 -18.25 -28.60 -19.91
CA ASN A 58 -19.62 -29.10 -19.98
C ASN A 58 -20.06 -29.49 -21.40
N GLN A 59 -19.60 -28.75 -22.43
CA GLN A 59 -20.10 -28.91 -23.80
C GLN A 59 -19.08 -29.56 -24.72
N TYR A 60 -17.80 -29.55 -24.37
CA TYR A 60 -16.70 -30.01 -25.22
C TYR A 60 -15.78 -31.00 -24.50
N HIS A 61 -16.31 -31.74 -23.51
CA HIS A 61 -15.60 -32.79 -22.76
C HIS A 61 -14.25 -32.36 -22.17
N GLY A 62 -14.10 -31.07 -21.86
CA GLY A 62 -12.85 -30.54 -21.30
C GLY A 62 -11.74 -30.33 -22.32
N LEU A 63 -12.00 -30.43 -23.62
CA LEU A 63 -10.99 -30.27 -24.67
C LEU A 63 -10.35 -28.87 -24.57
N PHE A 64 -9.00 -28.84 -24.44
CA PHE A 64 -8.18 -27.63 -24.30
C PHE A 64 -8.48 -26.78 -23.04
N VAL A 65 -9.21 -27.30 -22.05
CA VAL A 65 -9.50 -26.57 -20.81
C VAL A 65 -8.21 -26.17 -20.07
N ASN A 66 -7.17 -27.01 -20.14
CA ASN A 66 -5.86 -26.74 -19.55
C ASN A 66 -5.24 -25.44 -20.05
N LEU A 67 -5.42 -25.09 -21.33
CA LEU A 67 -4.86 -23.85 -21.90
C LEU A 67 -5.50 -22.60 -21.28
N VAL A 68 -6.81 -22.65 -21.03
CA VAL A 68 -7.53 -21.56 -20.35
C VAL A 68 -7.15 -21.50 -18.88
N GLN A 69 -7.04 -22.67 -18.22
CA GLN A 69 -6.60 -22.75 -16.82
C GLN A 69 -5.18 -22.21 -16.61
N ASP A 70 -4.27 -22.46 -17.54
CA ASP A 70 -2.90 -21.94 -17.47
C ASP A 70 -2.87 -20.40 -17.59
N LEU A 71 -3.71 -19.82 -18.43
CA LEU A 71 -3.87 -18.36 -18.45
C LEU A 71 -4.47 -17.84 -17.13
N ILE A 72 -5.48 -18.51 -16.56
CA ILE A 72 -6.06 -18.15 -15.27
C ILE A 72 -5.00 -18.20 -14.16
N LYS A 73 -4.18 -19.26 -14.11
CA LYS A 73 -3.07 -19.37 -13.14
C LYS A 73 -2.08 -18.23 -13.28
N LYS A 74 -1.72 -17.90 -14.54
CA LYS A 74 -0.82 -16.78 -14.84
C LYS A 74 -1.37 -15.44 -14.34
N ILE A 75 -2.67 -15.18 -14.57
CA ILE A 75 -3.33 -13.96 -14.07
C ILE A 75 -3.45 -13.96 -12.56
N ASN A 76 -3.72 -15.10 -11.91
CA ASN A 76 -3.74 -15.22 -10.45
C ASN A 76 -2.36 -14.95 -9.81
N LEU A 77 -1.27 -15.30 -10.51
CA LEU A 77 0.08 -15.11 -9.99
C LEU A 77 0.55 -13.66 -10.14
N PHE A 78 0.31 -13.06 -11.29
CA PHE A 78 0.90 -11.77 -11.65
C PHE A 78 -0.09 -10.60 -11.61
N HIS A 79 -1.39 -10.88 -11.47
CA HIS A 79 -2.45 -9.86 -11.50
C HIS A 79 -2.29 -8.86 -12.67
N PHE A 80 -2.46 -7.54 -12.42
CA PHE A 80 -2.16 -6.48 -13.39
C PHE A 80 -0.85 -5.72 -13.10
N TYR A 81 -0.09 -6.14 -12.09
CA TYR A 81 1.08 -5.42 -11.56
C TYR A 81 2.36 -6.25 -11.46
N PHE A 82 2.34 -7.54 -11.77
CA PHE A 82 3.47 -8.48 -11.75
C PHE A 82 3.95 -8.88 -10.35
N ALA A 83 4.25 -7.90 -9.48
CA ALA A 83 4.64 -8.12 -8.08
C ALA A 83 4.11 -6.97 -7.22
N LYS A 84 3.80 -7.25 -5.97
CA LYS A 84 3.52 -6.22 -4.95
C LYS A 84 4.82 -5.51 -4.62
N ILE A 85 4.78 -4.19 -4.55
CA ILE A 85 5.93 -3.34 -4.22
C ILE A 85 5.62 -2.59 -2.94
N ASP A 86 6.58 -2.54 -2.02
CA ASP A 86 6.52 -1.69 -0.84
C ASP A 86 7.36 -0.42 -1.08
N ILE A 87 6.85 0.72 -0.63
CA ILE A 87 7.65 1.95 -0.56
C ILE A 87 8.36 1.96 0.79
N ARG A 88 9.60 2.41 0.82
CA ARG A 88 10.37 2.57 2.05
C ARG A 88 11.07 3.92 2.07
N GLN A 89 10.95 4.64 3.20
CA GLN A 89 11.67 5.89 3.42
C GLN A 89 11.98 6.07 4.91
N ASN A 90 12.98 6.88 5.22
CA ASN A 90 13.40 7.18 6.59
C ASN A 90 12.48 8.24 7.23
N SER A 91 12.15 8.08 8.53
CA SER A 91 11.33 9.00 9.30
C SER A 91 11.86 10.44 9.29
N SER A 92 13.18 10.62 9.33
CA SER A 92 13.80 11.95 9.29
C SER A 92 13.49 12.72 8.00
N ILE A 93 13.33 12.03 6.89
CA ILE A 93 12.95 12.62 5.59
C ILE A 93 11.52 13.14 5.67
N HIS A 94 10.58 12.33 6.19
CA HIS A 94 9.18 12.76 6.35
C HIS A 94 9.08 13.98 7.26
N ARG A 95 9.78 13.98 8.37
CA ARG A 95 9.84 15.10 9.33
C ARG A 95 10.30 16.39 8.67
N GLN A 96 11.34 16.33 7.83
CA GLN A 96 11.83 17.49 7.08
C GLN A 96 10.83 17.97 6.04
N VAL A 97 10.19 17.05 5.31
CA VAL A 97 9.19 17.37 4.29
C VAL A 97 7.94 18.00 4.91
N VAL A 98 7.44 17.45 6.00
CA VAL A 98 6.31 18.02 6.74
C VAL A 98 6.64 19.43 7.24
N ALA A 99 7.84 19.61 7.83
CA ALA A 99 8.31 20.93 8.28
C ALA A 99 8.38 21.94 7.13
N ASP A 100 8.85 21.52 5.95
CA ASP A 100 8.93 22.37 4.76
C ASP A 100 7.56 22.80 4.27
N ILE A 101 6.61 21.87 4.18
CA ILE A 101 5.24 22.15 3.76
C ILE A 101 4.55 23.09 4.75
N LEU A 102 4.64 22.80 6.07
CA LEU A 102 4.03 23.62 7.11
C LEU A 102 4.62 25.04 7.17
N ARG A 103 5.90 25.19 6.90
CA ARG A 103 6.57 26.49 6.79
C ARG A 103 6.10 27.25 5.55
N SER A 104 6.07 26.59 4.39
CA SER A 104 5.66 27.20 3.11
C SER A 104 4.20 27.64 3.10
N THR A 105 3.35 26.96 3.86
CA THR A 105 1.93 27.32 4.06
C THR A 105 1.70 28.27 5.24
N SER A 106 2.76 28.66 5.95
CA SER A 106 2.69 29.48 7.18
C SER A 106 1.83 28.91 8.31
N LEU A 107 1.49 27.61 8.26
CA LEU A 107 0.70 26.93 9.27
C LEU A 107 1.49 26.67 10.56
N CYS A 108 2.74 26.25 10.45
CA CYS A 108 3.63 26.03 11.57
C CYS A 108 5.10 26.16 11.13
N PRO A 109 5.70 27.36 11.14
CA PRO A 109 7.07 27.58 10.69
C PRO A 109 8.12 26.83 11.52
N ASP A 110 7.84 26.59 12.79
CA ASP A 110 8.76 25.98 13.77
C ASP A 110 8.43 24.53 14.11
N TYR A 111 7.84 23.77 13.17
CA TYR A 111 7.40 22.37 13.39
C TYR A 111 8.48 21.48 14.03
N LEU A 112 9.75 21.63 13.62
CA LEU A 112 10.85 20.81 14.15
C LEU A 112 11.14 21.06 15.64
N LYS A 113 10.74 22.22 16.18
CA LYS A 113 10.94 22.59 17.58
C LYS A 113 9.80 22.16 18.50
N LEU A 114 8.66 21.72 17.93
CA LEU A 114 7.51 21.30 18.71
C LEU A 114 7.83 20.05 19.54
N ALA A 115 7.24 19.98 20.71
CA ALA A 115 7.19 18.76 21.52
C ALA A 115 6.35 17.68 20.83
N GLU A 116 6.54 16.41 21.19
CA GLU A 116 5.86 15.28 20.56
C GLU A 116 4.32 15.43 20.63
N ASP A 117 3.77 15.79 21.79
CA ASP A 117 2.31 15.99 21.97
C ASP A 117 1.75 17.10 21.08
N GLU A 118 2.54 18.15 20.82
CA GLU A 118 2.15 19.26 19.96
C GLU A 118 2.14 18.82 18.49
N LYS A 119 3.13 18.02 18.08
CA LYS A 119 3.16 17.39 16.74
C LYS A 119 1.97 16.48 16.52
N ILE A 120 1.67 15.61 17.51
CA ILE A 120 0.52 14.70 17.45
C ILE A 120 -0.78 15.50 17.28
N LYS A 121 -0.98 16.55 18.07
CA LYS A 121 -2.17 17.42 17.95
C LYS A 121 -2.27 18.07 16.57
N LEU A 122 -1.17 18.64 16.08
CA LEU A 122 -1.13 19.30 14.78
C LEU A 122 -1.45 18.34 13.64
N LEU A 123 -0.77 17.17 13.61
CA LEU A 123 -0.93 16.16 12.56
C LEU A 123 -2.29 15.43 12.63
N SER A 124 -2.90 15.39 13.81
CA SER A 124 -4.23 14.81 14.01
C SER A 124 -5.37 15.78 13.69
N ALA A 125 -5.10 17.06 13.60
CA ALA A 125 -6.10 18.04 13.17
C ALA A 125 -6.55 17.75 11.74
N SER A 126 -7.85 17.88 11.47
CA SER A 126 -8.40 17.73 10.11
C SER A 126 -7.73 18.74 9.18
N ILE A 127 -7.12 18.24 8.12
CA ILE A 127 -6.61 19.10 7.03
C ILE A 127 -7.81 19.36 6.13
N ASP A 128 -8.72 20.19 6.60
CA ASP A 128 -9.89 20.57 5.82
C ASP A 128 -9.42 21.38 4.59
N ASN A 129 -9.51 20.75 3.41
CA ASN A 129 -9.35 21.35 2.08
C ASN A 129 -8.01 22.05 1.77
N GLN A 130 -6.96 21.81 2.51
CA GLN A 130 -5.63 22.29 2.16
C GLN A 130 -4.94 21.29 1.25
N GLY A 131 -5.08 21.49 -0.06
CA GLY A 131 -4.18 20.88 -1.04
C GLY A 131 -2.78 21.51 -0.97
N LEU A 132 -1.87 20.96 -1.76
CA LEU A 132 -0.57 21.58 -2.00
C LEU A 132 -0.82 22.92 -2.71
N SER A 133 -0.86 23.99 -1.93
CA SER A 133 -0.86 25.35 -2.51
C SER A 133 0.42 25.53 -3.33
N ASN A 134 0.47 26.50 -4.23
CA ASN A 134 1.65 26.85 -5.03
C ASN A 134 2.82 27.35 -4.14
N GLY A 135 3.16 26.56 -3.11
CA GLY A 135 4.26 26.80 -2.19
C GLY A 135 5.62 26.58 -2.86
N ASN A 136 6.60 27.34 -2.44
CA ASN A 136 7.98 27.17 -2.87
C ASN A 136 8.61 26.04 -2.03
N TYR A 137 8.38 24.78 -2.42
CA TYR A 137 8.86 23.60 -1.70
C TYR A 137 10.30 23.25 -2.07
N THR A 138 11.02 22.63 -1.14
CA THR A 138 12.35 22.08 -1.42
C THR A 138 12.28 20.92 -2.42
N ALA A 139 13.41 20.64 -3.09
CA ALA A 139 13.54 19.51 -4.01
C ALA A 139 13.16 18.19 -3.32
N LEU A 140 13.53 18.01 -2.05
CA LEU A 140 13.21 16.84 -1.24
C LEU A 140 11.68 16.69 -1.02
N ALA A 141 11.00 17.79 -0.69
CA ALA A 141 9.56 17.78 -0.51
C ALA A 141 8.83 17.43 -1.82
N LEU A 142 9.26 18.01 -2.94
CA LEU A 142 8.71 17.72 -4.26
C LEU A 142 8.91 16.24 -4.65
N GLU A 143 10.06 15.64 -4.34
CA GLU A 143 10.35 14.22 -4.60
C GLU A 143 9.42 13.30 -3.81
N VAL A 144 9.24 13.53 -2.51
CA VAL A 144 8.35 12.70 -1.67
C VAL A 144 6.90 12.86 -2.10
N ILE A 145 6.44 14.07 -2.40
CA ILE A 145 5.08 14.33 -2.92
C ILE A 145 4.88 13.61 -4.24
N ALA A 146 5.82 13.75 -5.19
CA ALA A 146 5.75 13.08 -6.49
C ALA A 146 5.72 11.56 -6.35
N THR A 147 6.45 11.00 -5.37
CA THR A 147 6.41 9.56 -5.07
C THR A 147 5.01 9.14 -4.62
N LEU A 148 4.38 9.85 -3.70
CA LEU A 148 3.02 9.52 -3.23
C LEU A 148 1.98 9.69 -4.35
N GLN A 149 2.08 10.72 -5.19
CA GLN A 149 1.23 10.92 -6.37
C GLN A 149 1.41 9.79 -7.40
N ALA A 150 2.65 9.33 -7.61
CA ALA A 150 2.94 8.18 -8.47
C ALA A 150 2.29 6.90 -7.91
N VAL A 151 2.37 6.65 -6.61
CA VAL A 151 1.70 5.52 -5.94
C VAL A 151 0.19 5.58 -6.16
N GLN A 152 -0.43 6.73 -5.95
CA GLN A 152 -1.87 6.92 -6.19
C GLN A 152 -2.26 6.59 -7.64
N THR A 153 -1.47 7.07 -8.60
CA THR A 153 -1.67 6.79 -10.03
C THR A 153 -1.50 5.30 -10.35
N ILE A 154 -0.53 4.63 -9.73
CA ILE A 154 -0.29 3.19 -9.92
C ILE A 154 -1.44 2.38 -9.32
N GLN A 155 -1.88 2.71 -8.11
CA GLN A 155 -3.04 2.06 -7.48
C GLN A 155 -4.31 2.20 -8.31
N ALA A 156 -4.56 3.39 -8.87
CA ALA A 156 -5.71 3.65 -9.73
C ALA A 156 -5.69 2.80 -11.02
N LYS A 157 -4.50 2.54 -11.60
CA LYS A 157 -4.34 1.80 -12.86
C LYS A 157 -4.22 0.29 -12.69
N ASN A 158 -3.55 -0.16 -11.64
CA ASN A 158 -3.16 -1.56 -11.46
C ASN A 158 -3.89 -2.26 -10.31
N GLY A 159 -4.64 -1.49 -9.50
CA GLY A 159 -5.30 -1.96 -8.28
C GLY A 159 -4.50 -1.64 -7.01
N LEU A 160 -5.22 -1.54 -5.90
CA LEU A 160 -4.66 -1.18 -4.58
C LEU A 160 -3.50 -2.09 -4.18
N GLU A 161 -3.62 -3.39 -4.43
CA GLU A 161 -2.62 -4.39 -4.05
C GLU A 161 -1.27 -4.24 -4.74
N SER A 162 -1.16 -3.41 -5.79
CA SER A 162 0.11 -3.18 -6.49
C SER A 162 1.16 -2.51 -5.61
N ILE A 163 0.72 -1.57 -4.76
CA ILE A 163 1.54 -0.87 -3.76
C ILE A 163 0.64 -0.60 -2.56
N GLU A 164 0.67 -1.48 -1.57
CA GLU A 164 -0.16 -1.35 -0.38
C GLU A 164 0.60 -0.72 0.79
N ARG A 165 1.90 -1.04 0.93
CA ARG A 165 2.68 -0.77 2.13
C ARG A 165 3.64 0.38 1.96
N TYR A 166 3.67 1.20 2.99
CA TYR A 166 4.66 2.25 3.17
C TYR A 166 5.46 1.99 4.44
N VAL A 167 6.69 1.54 4.30
CA VAL A 167 7.59 1.19 5.42
C VAL A 167 8.34 2.43 5.86
N ILE A 168 8.24 2.75 7.14
CA ILE A 168 8.97 3.86 7.77
C ILE A 168 10.19 3.30 8.48
N SER A 169 11.39 3.50 7.91
CA SER A 169 12.63 3.14 8.59
C SER A 169 12.90 4.10 9.74
N ASN A 170 13.53 3.58 10.79
CA ASN A 170 13.90 4.35 11.96
C ASN A 170 12.70 5.06 12.59
N THR A 171 11.65 4.29 12.88
CA THR A 171 10.46 4.80 13.56
C THR A 171 10.78 5.00 15.03
N ASP A 172 10.86 6.25 15.47
CA ASP A 172 11.26 6.65 16.83
C ASP A 172 10.11 7.24 17.66
N SER A 173 8.98 7.57 17.04
CA SER A 173 7.90 8.31 17.70
C SER A 173 6.53 8.09 17.02
N VAL A 174 5.46 8.50 17.67
CA VAL A 174 4.10 8.52 17.12
C VAL A 174 4.02 9.51 15.94
N ALA A 175 4.68 10.66 16.07
CA ALA A 175 4.71 11.67 15.01
C ALA A 175 5.31 11.12 13.71
N SER A 176 6.33 10.25 13.77
CA SER A 176 6.93 9.62 12.57
C SER A 176 5.91 8.87 11.72
N ILE A 177 4.91 8.25 12.34
CA ILE A 177 3.84 7.52 11.67
C ILE A 177 2.75 8.49 11.16
N LEU A 178 2.39 9.48 11.98
CA LEU A 178 1.40 10.48 11.61
C LEU A 178 1.88 11.40 10.49
N GLU A 179 3.16 11.68 10.40
CA GLU A 179 3.77 12.46 9.30
C GLU A 179 3.45 11.83 7.93
N VAL A 180 3.59 10.51 7.81
CA VAL A 180 3.26 9.80 6.56
C VAL A 180 1.75 9.79 6.29
N LEU A 181 0.93 9.58 7.32
CA LEU A 181 -0.53 9.65 7.18
C LEU A 181 -0.98 11.04 6.73
N TRP A 182 -0.39 12.08 7.30
CA TRP A 182 -0.64 13.47 6.96
C TRP A 182 -0.25 13.79 5.51
N LEU A 183 0.94 13.36 5.07
CA LEU A 183 1.39 13.52 3.68
C LEU A 183 0.47 12.82 2.69
N ALA A 184 0.00 11.61 3.02
CA ALA A 184 -0.97 10.90 2.19
C ALA A 184 -2.31 11.63 2.08
N GLN A 185 -2.77 12.28 3.15
CA GLN A 185 -4.00 13.08 3.15
C GLN A 185 -3.86 14.34 2.27
N ILE A 186 -2.72 15.03 2.35
CA ILE A 186 -2.44 16.21 1.48
C ILE A 186 -2.49 15.81 0.00
N VAL A 187 -1.84 14.70 -0.36
CA VAL A 187 -1.85 14.22 -1.75
C VAL A 187 -3.26 13.84 -2.20
N ASN A 188 -4.07 13.26 -1.31
CA ASN A 188 -5.47 12.96 -1.60
C ASN A 188 -6.30 14.22 -1.88
N ASN A 189 -6.05 15.29 -1.12
CA ASN A 189 -6.75 16.56 -1.32
C ASN A 189 -6.33 17.24 -2.63
N ASP A 190 -5.06 17.17 -2.99
CA ASP A 190 -4.51 17.75 -4.22
C ASP A 190 -5.04 17.03 -5.48
N LEU A 191 -5.20 15.73 -5.42
CA LEU A 191 -5.66 14.88 -6.52
C LEU A 191 -7.08 14.34 -6.28
N ALA A 192 -7.99 15.15 -5.79
CA ALA A 192 -9.36 14.77 -5.41
C ALA A 192 -10.18 14.11 -6.56
N ASN A 193 -9.78 14.30 -7.81
CA ASN A 193 -10.41 13.67 -8.97
C ASN A 193 -9.93 12.23 -9.24
N GLN A 194 -8.96 11.74 -8.49
CA GLN A 194 -8.46 10.36 -8.57
C GLN A 194 -8.97 9.53 -7.38
N PRO A 195 -9.00 8.18 -7.50
CA PRO A 195 -9.23 7.33 -6.34
C PRO A 195 -8.25 7.65 -5.22
N ALA A 196 -8.74 7.68 -3.98
CA ALA A 196 -7.91 8.05 -2.84
C ALA A 196 -6.71 7.10 -2.69
N LEU A 197 -5.54 7.68 -2.48
CA LEU A 197 -4.33 6.97 -2.06
C LEU A 197 -4.60 6.26 -0.74
N ARG A 198 -4.36 4.96 -0.70
CA ARG A 198 -4.50 4.12 0.49
C ARG A 198 -3.19 3.43 0.77
N LEU A 199 -2.64 3.66 1.95
CA LEU A 199 -1.37 3.06 2.38
C LEU A 199 -1.54 2.39 3.73
N GLU A 200 -1.13 1.14 3.83
CA GLU A 200 -0.83 0.50 5.10
C GLU A 200 0.51 1.07 5.57
N ILE A 201 0.48 1.87 6.63
CA ILE A 201 1.70 2.47 7.17
C ILE A 201 2.35 1.45 8.09
N VAL A 202 3.56 1.03 7.74
CA VAL A 202 4.31 -0.02 8.42
C VAL A 202 5.49 0.60 9.17
N PRO A 203 5.40 0.78 10.50
CA PRO A 203 6.54 1.23 11.29
C PRO A 203 7.58 0.13 11.36
N LEU A 204 8.85 0.51 11.19
CA LEU A 204 10.00 -0.37 11.38
C LEU A 204 10.82 0.14 12.59
N PHE A 205 10.81 -0.64 13.66
CA PHE A 205 11.61 -0.43 14.85
C PHE A 205 12.97 -1.11 14.71
N GLU A 206 14.05 -0.37 14.69
CA GLU A 206 15.38 -0.86 14.28
C GLU A 206 16.39 -0.93 15.42
N THR A 207 16.40 0.06 16.33
CA THR A 207 17.33 0.08 17.47
C THR A 207 16.78 -0.68 18.68
N ILE A 208 17.66 -0.98 19.64
CA ILE A 208 17.23 -1.61 20.91
C ILE A 208 16.24 -0.70 21.66
N GLU A 209 16.46 0.61 21.60
CA GLU A 209 15.58 1.61 22.21
C GLU A 209 14.22 1.68 21.50
N ASP A 210 14.18 1.69 20.16
CA ASP A 210 12.93 1.66 19.41
C ASP A 210 12.12 0.40 19.72
N LEU A 211 12.80 -0.76 19.77
CA LEU A 211 12.17 -2.04 20.13
C LEU A 211 11.63 -2.01 21.58
N ALA A 212 12.30 -1.32 22.49
CA ALA A 212 11.84 -1.18 23.88
C ALA A 212 10.58 -0.32 23.98
N ASN A 213 10.42 0.70 23.13
CA ASN A 213 9.34 1.66 23.17
C ASN A 213 8.19 1.35 22.18
N ALA A 214 8.34 0.33 21.33
CA ALA A 214 7.41 0.03 20.23
C ALA A 214 5.96 -0.13 20.68
N ASP A 215 5.70 -0.81 21.78
CA ASP A 215 4.35 -1.01 22.29
C ASP A 215 3.71 0.28 22.82
N GLN A 216 4.47 1.18 23.46
CA GLN A 216 3.98 2.47 23.91
C GLN A 216 3.63 3.40 22.75
N ILE A 217 4.49 3.45 21.72
CA ILE A 217 4.24 4.21 20.48
C ILE A 217 2.96 3.70 19.82
N MET A 218 2.83 2.38 19.64
CA MET A 218 1.64 1.80 19.00
C MET A 218 0.38 1.95 19.86
N GLU A 219 0.47 1.85 21.17
CA GLU A 219 -0.67 2.07 22.06
C GLU A 219 -1.20 3.51 21.97
N THR A 220 -0.30 4.49 22.00
CA THR A 220 -0.66 5.89 21.80
C THR A 220 -1.33 6.09 20.44
N LEU A 221 -0.75 5.53 19.39
CA LEU A 221 -1.27 5.63 18.03
C LEU A 221 -2.68 5.01 17.90
N TYR A 222 -2.91 3.82 18.46
CA TYR A 222 -4.20 3.14 18.41
C TYR A 222 -5.32 3.89 19.14
N ASN A 223 -4.99 4.75 20.09
CA ASN A 223 -5.96 5.61 20.78
C ASN A 223 -6.34 6.87 19.99
N LEU A 224 -5.60 7.22 18.91
CA LEU A 224 -5.88 8.41 18.12
C LEU A 224 -7.04 8.15 17.14
N PRO A 225 -8.11 8.99 17.17
CA PRO A 225 -9.28 8.81 16.29
C PRO A 225 -8.92 8.80 14.79
N ILE A 226 -7.93 9.61 14.39
CA ILE A 226 -7.46 9.68 13.00
C ILE A 226 -6.84 8.34 12.56
N TYR A 227 -6.07 7.70 13.43
CA TYR A 227 -5.44 6.43 13.11
C TYR A 227 -6.44 5.26 13.14
N GLN A 228 -7.42 5.32 14.03
CA GLN A 228 -8.52 4.34 14.04
C GLN A 228 -9.32 4.36 12.72
N LYS A 229 -9.49 5.53 12.08
CA LYS A 229 -10.08 5.61 10.73
C LYS A 229 -9.22 4.88 9.71
N ASN A 230 -7.90 5.05 9.76
CA ASN A 230 -6.96 4.33 8.88
C ASN A 230 -7.00 2.82 9.12
N LEU A 231 -6.99 2.35 10.37
CA LEU A 231 -7.11 0.93 10.72
C LEU A 231 -8.41 0.29 10.18
N LYS A 232 -9.52 1.02 10.20
CA LYS A 232 -10.80 0.52 9.62
C LYS A 232 -10.69 0.26 8.12
N VAL A 233 -9.95 1.09 7.37
CA VAL A 233 -9.69 0.89 5.93
C VAL A 233 -8.99 -0.44 5.68
N TRP A 234 -8.09 -0.84 6.59
CA TRP A 234 -7.31 -2.07 6.53
C TRP A 234 -7.92 -3.21 7.36
N GLN A 235 -9.24 -3.16 7.62
CA GLN A 235 -9.96 -4.23 8.35
C GLN A 235 -9.32 -4.57 9.71
N ARG A 236 -8.77 -3.54 10.39
CA ARG A 236 -8.05 -3.66 11.67
C ARG A 236 -6.82 -4.55 11.60
N GLN A 237 -6.19 -4.63 10.43
CA GLN A 237 -4.88 -5.26 10.26
C GLN A 237 -3.78 -4.21 10.39
N GLN A 238 -2.69 -4.55 11.07
CA GLN A 238 -1.53 -3.69 11.24
C GLN A 238 -0.24 -4.49 11.11
N THR A 239 0.53 -4.23 10.07
CA THR A 239 1.88 -4.77 9.95
C THR A 239 2.87 -3.90 10.73
N ILE A 240 3.74 -4.54 11.52
CA ILE A 240 4.85 -3.90 12.23
C ILE A 240 6.12 -4.66 11.89
N MET A 241 7.16 -3.95 11.47
CA MET A 241 8.47 -4.55 11.21
C MET A 241 9.40 -4.36 12.42
N LEU A 242 10.16 -5.41 12.73
CA LEU A 242 11.17 -5.41 13.80
C LEU A 242 12.52 -5.71 13.18
N GLY A 243 13.45 -4.77 13.28
CA GLY A 243 14.76 -4.82 12.65
C GLY A 243 15.69 -5.79 13.37
N PHE A 244 16.04 -6.91 12.72
CA PHE A 244 17.00 -7.88 13.26
C PHE A 244 18.44 -7.45 13.01
N SER A 245 18.77 -7.09 11.79
CA SER A 245 20.13 -6.77 11.37
C SER A 245 20.67 -5.50 12.03
N ASP A 246 19.84 -4.47 12.11
CA ASP A 246 20.20 -3.17 12.68
C ASP A 246 20.28 -3.24 14.20
N GLY A 247 19.34 -3.92 14.87
CA GLY A 247 19.44 -4.19 16.30
C GLY A 247 20.68 -5.02 16.67
N THR A 248 21.14 -5.92 15.78
CA THR A 248 22.39 -6.67 16.00
C THR A 248 23.62 -5.77 15.92
N LYS A 249 23.63 -4.79 15.04
CA LYS A 249 24.71 -3.79 14.97
C LYS A 249 24.71 -2.85 16.18
N ASP A 250 23.54 -2.53 16.71
CA ASP A 250 23.34 -1.62 17.84
C ASP A 250 23.71 -2.30 19.17
N GLY A 251 23.13 -3.45 19.49
CA GLY A 251 23.25 -4.10 20.80
C GLY A 251 23.91 -5.50 20.79
N GLY A 252 24.37 -5.99 19.65
CA GLY A 252 24.89 -7.34 19.48
C GLY A 252 23.79 -8.40 19.39
N TYR A 253 24.20 -9.60 18.97
CA TYR A 253 23.27 -10.68 18.60
C TYR A 253 22.29 -11.10 19.71
N LEU A 254 22.79 -11.31 20.92
CA LEU A 254 21.96 -11.78 22.04
C LEU A 254 20.93 -10.73 22.45
N MET A 255 21.36 -9.47 22.59
CA MET A 255 20.51 -8.37 23.00
C MET A 255 19.45 -8.06 21.95
N ALA A 256 19.82 -8.08 20.66
CA ALA A 256 18.87 -7.89 19.57
C ALA A 256 17.76 -8.94 19.56
N ASN A 257 18.13 -10.23 19.66
CA ASN A 257 17.14 -11.31 19.73
C ASN A 257 16.23 -11.20 20.95
N TRP A 258 16.79 -10.82 22.10
CA TRP A 258 16.01 -10.62 23.33
C TRP A 258 15.05 -9.43 23.19
N ALA A 259 15.52 -8.31 22.66
CA ALA A 259 14.69 -7.12 22.44
C ALA A 259 13.54 -7.42 21.46
N ILE A 260 13.81 -8.10 20.34
CA ILE A 260 12.76 -8.52 19.39
C ILE A 260 11.76 -9.47 20.04
N PHE A 261 12.22 -10.45 20.83
CA PHE A 261 11.32 -11.36 21.54
C PHE A 261 10.40 -10.60 22.50
N GLN A 262 10.96 -9.66 23.28
CA GLN A 262 10.18 -8.85 24.20
C GLN A 262 9.21 -7.92 23.47
N ALA A 263 9.65 -7.26 22.39
CA ALA A 263 8.80 -6.42 21.56
C ALA A 263 7.62 -7.22 20.98
N LYS A 264 7.86 -8.38 20.39
CA LYS A 264 6.81 -9.28 19.89
C LYS A 264 5.79 -9.63 20.96
N LYS A 265 6.27 -10.01 22.16
CA LYS A 265 5.41 -10.38 23.28
C LYS A 265 4.51 -9.22 23.73
N ARG A 266 5.05 -8.00 23.83
CA ARG A 266 4.28 -6.80 24.20
C ARG A 266 3.31 -6.37 23.12
N LEU A 267 3.77 -6.31 21.86
CA LEU A 267 2.95 -5.94 20.71
C LEU A 267 1.79 -6.93 20.49
N SER A 268 2.02 -8.25 20.64
CA SER A 268 0.94 -9.24 20.54
C SER A 268 -0.14 -9.05 21.62
N LYS A 269 0.25 -8.72 22.87
CA LYS A 269 -0.72 -8.40 23.93
C LYS A 269 -1.50 -7.12 23.61
N LEU A 270 -0.81 -6.11 23.08
CA LEU A 270 -1.42 -4.86 22.68
C LEU A 270 -2.41 -5.07 21.53
N ALA A 271 -2.05 -5.82 20.50
CA ALA A 271 -2.92 -6.16 19.37
C ALA A 271 -4.20 -6.85 19.86
N ALA A 272 -4.09 -7.83 20.76
CA ALA A 272 -5.25 -8.49 21.36
C ALA A 272 -6.13 -7.51 22.17
N LYS A 273 -5.53 -6.57 22.92
CA LYS A 273 -6.25 -5.54 23.69
C LYS A 273 -7.11 -4.64 22.80
N TYR A 274 -6.61 -4.31 21.61
CA TYR A 274 -7.28 -3.38 20.69
C TYR A 274 -8.03 -4.09 19.56
N ASP A 275 -8.14 -5.41 19.58
CA ASP A 275 -8.76 -6.23 18.52
C ASP A 275 -8.16 -5.90 17.13
N ILE A 276 -6.84 -5.98 17.03
CA ILE A 276 -6.04 -5.73 15.82
C ILE A 276 -5.34 -7.03 15.44
N ALA A 277 -5.40 -7.38 14.15
CA ALA A 277 -4.73 -8.56 13.60
C ALA A 277 -3.35 -8.22 13.01
#